data_31422b412f8dff56b1a748dd48401211
#
_entry.id   31422b412f8dff56b1a748dd48401211
#
_cell.length_a   1.000
_cell.length_b   1.000
_cell.length_c   1.000
_cell.angle_alpha   90.00
_cell.angle_beta   90.00
_cell.angle_gamma   90.00
#
_symmetry.space_group_name_H-M   'P 1'
#
loop_
_entity.id
_entity.type
_entity.pdbx_description
1 polymer ?
#
loop_
_entity_poly.entity_id
_entity_poly.type
_entity_poly.pdbx_seq_one_letter_code
_entity_poly.pdbx_strand_id
1 'polypeptide(L)'
;MSKKEIPYKIYLDESEMPKQWYNFRADMINKPAPLLNPATGKPVTLEELSGIFCEELAKQELDDKTPYIDIPDEILQFYKMYRPAPLVRAYHLERYLKTPAKIYYKFEGNNTSGSHKLNSAIAQAYYAKNQGLKGVTTETGAGQWGTALSMACAFLGLDCQVFMVKVSYEQKPFRREVMRTYGANVTPSPSEKTAVGRKIRAEFPDTNGSLGCAISEAVEAATTQEGYRYVLGSVLAQVMIHQSVIGLESKIALDKYGEKPDIIIGCAGGGSNLGGLIAPFMGEKLRGEADYRFIAVEPKSCPSFTRGTYAYDFCDTGAICPLAKMYTLGSSFMPAPNHAGGLRYHGMSSVLSQLYDDKLMEAVSVSQTDVFAAAEEFAKVEGILPAPESSHAIRVAMDEAIKCRETGEEKTILFGLTGTGYFDMYAYEKFNDGKMENYTLTDEEIAASIAKLPKVPGLN
;
A
#
# COMPACT_ATOMS: atom_id res chain seq x y z
N MET A 1 -4.39 -30.22 27.53
CA MET A 1 -3.10 -29.88 26.85
C MET A 1 -2.63 -28.55 27.43
N SER A 2 -1.39 -28.44 27.96
CA SER A 2 -0.81 -27.15 28.35
C SER A 2 -0.78 -26.23 27.16
N LYS A 3 -1.30 -24.98 27.29
CA LYS A 3 -1.14 -23.98 26.22
C LYS A 3 0.35 -23.85 25.92
N LYS A 4 0.72 -24.05 24.67
CA LYS A 4 2.09 -23.89 24.20
C LYS A 4 2.48 -22.41 24.41
N GLU A 5 3.59 -22.15 25.07
CA GLU A 5 4.07 -20.77 25.26
C GLU A 5 4.32 -20.13 23.90
N ILE A 6 3.79 -18.90 23.70
CA ILE A 6 3.93 -18.17 22.45
C ILE A 6 5.30 -17.46 22.46
N PRO A 7 6.18 -17.74 21.49
CA PRO A 7 7.47 -17.05 21.40
C PRO A 7 7.31 -15.58 20.99
N TYR A 8 8.33 -14.74 21.24
CA TYR A 8 8.35 -13.36 20.73
C TYR A 8 8.18 -13.30 19.22
N LYS A 9 8.90 -14.17 18.50
CA LYS A 9 8.84 -14.24 17.03
C LYS A 9 8.34 -15.62 16.62
N ILE A 10 7.23 -15.62 15.91
CA ILE A 10 6.70 -16.82 15.27
C ILE A 10 7.24 -16.85 13.83
N TYR A 11 8.09 -17.82 13.56
CA TYR A 11 8.58 -18.10 12.22
C TYR A 11 7.84 -19.30 11.63
N LEU A 12 7.58 -19.23 10.34
CA LEU A 12 7.20 -20.37 9.53
C LEU A 12 8.44 -20.95 8.87
N ASP A 13 8.42 -22.24 8.60
CA ASP A 13 9.43 -22.86 7.74
C ASP A 13 9.13 -22.54 6.26
N GLU A 14 10.13 -22.64 5.38
CA GLU A 14 9.95 -22.44 3.94
C GLU A 14 8.85 -23.35 3.34
N SER A 15 8.69 -24.55 3.89
CA SER A 15 7.64 -25.50 3.48
C SER A 15 6.22 -25.05 3.84
N GLU A 16 6.08 -24.15 4.81
CA GLU A 16 4.82 -23.58 5.28
C GLU A 16 4.45 -22.28 4.54
N MET A 17 5.32 -21.78 3.68
CA MET A 17 5.01 -20.60 2.87
C MET A 17 3.78 -20.85 1.99
N PRO A 18 2.90 -19.85 1.84
CA PRO A 18 1.80 -19.92 0.91
C PRO A 18 2.30 -20.20 -0.52
N LYS A 19 1.69 -21.18 -1.18
CA LYS A 19 1.99 -21.53 -2.58
C LYS A 19 0.99 -20.90 -3.57
N GLN A 20 -0.05 -20.26 -3.04
CA GLN A 20 -1.08 -19.57 -3.79
C GLN A 20 -1.30 -18.20 -3.17
N TRP A 21 -1.55 -17.21 -4.01
CA TRP A 21 -2.15 -15.95 -3.59
C TRP A 21 -3.65 -16.12 -3.42
N TYR A 22 -4.23 -15.26 -2.59
CA TYR A 22 -5.67 -15.26 -2.35
C TYR A 22 -6.32 -13.98 -2.83
N ASN A 23 -7.27 -14.13 -3.74
CA ASN A 23 -8.09 -13.07 -4.29
C ASN A 23 -9.47 -13.08 -3.61
N PHE A 24 -9.60 -12.43 -2.47
CA PHE A 24 -10.85 -12.41 -1.71
C PHE A 24 -12.01 -11.70 -2.42
N ARG A 25 -11.76 -11.03 -3.57
CA ARG A 25 -12.85 -10.52 -4.42
C ARG A 25 -13.78 -11.64 -4.87
N ALA A 26 -13.28 -12.86 -5.02
CA ALA A 26 -14.08 -14.02 -5.37
C ALA A 26 -15.21 -14.28 -4.34
N ASP A 27 -14.97 -13.96 -3.07
CA ASP A 27 -15.93 -14.14 -1.98
C ASP A 27 -16.83 -12.90 -1.72
N MET A 28 -16.53 -11.75 -2.33
CA MET A 28 -17.34 -10.53 -2.15
C MET A 28 -18.72 -10.69 -2.80
N ILE A 29 -19.78 -10.33 -2.06
CA ILE A 29 -21.16 -10.28 -2.58
C ILE A 29 -21.29 -9.07 -3.51
N ASN A 30 -20.92 -7.89 -3.04
CA ASN A 30 -20.86 -6.68 -3.85
C ASN A 30 -19.44 -6.56 -4.42
N LYS A 31 -19.31 -6.84 -5.72
CA LYS A 31 -18.01 -6.68 -6.41
C LYS A 31 -17.66 -5.20 -6.55
N PRO A 32 -16.38 -4.85 -6.54
CA PRO A 32 -15.98 -3.50 -6.93
C PRO A 32 -16.48 -3.14 -8.30
N ALA A 33 -16.91 -1.90 -8.50
CA ALA A 33 -17.34 -1.43 -9.81
C ALA A 33 -16.16 -1.54 -10.82
N PRO A 34 -16.42 -1.85 -12.11
CA PRO A 34 -15.38 -2.06 -13.09
C PRO A 34 -14.59 -0.78 -13.36
N LEU A 35 -13.32 -0.93 -13.75
CA LEU A 35 -12.55 0.16 -14.31
C LEU A 35 -13.21 0.60 -15.64
N LEU A 36 -13.26 1.91 -15.89
CA LEU A 36 -13.90 2.45 -17.11
C LEU A 36 -12.85 3.12 -18.01
N ASN A 37 -13.01 2.92 -19.30
CA ASN A 37 -12.32 3.71 -20.31
C ASN A 37 -12.88 5.15 -20.29
N PRO A 38 -12.08 6.17 -20.04
CA PRO A 38 -12.54 7.55 -19.89
C PRO A 38 -13.13 8.14 -21.19
N ALA A 39 -12.71 7.63 -22.34
CA ALA A 39 -13.23 8.11 -23.64
C ALA A 39 -14.62 7.56 -23.97
N THR A 40 -14.93 6.34 -23.52
CA THR A 40 -16.19 5.65 -23.87
C THR A 40 -17.15 5.50 -22.71
N GLY A 41 -16.70 5.65 -21.46
CA GLY A 41 -17.48 5.36 -20.25
C GLY A 41 -17.83 3.89 -20.05
N LYS A 42 -17.27 2.98 -20.86
CA LYS A 42 -17.51 1.53 -20.78
C LYS A 42 -16.44 0.83 -19.96
N PRO A 43 -16.73 -0.35 -19.40
CA PRO A 43 -15.71 -1.18 -18.76
C PRO A 43 -14.53 -1.41 -19.68
N VAL A 44 -13.31 -1.28 -19.13
CA VAL A 44 -12.08 -1.53 -19.87
C VAL A 44 -11.97 -3.01 -20.26
N THR A 45 -11.45 -3.26 -21.45
CA THR A 45 -11.17 -4.61 -21.95
C THR A 45 -9.77 -5.09 -21.54
N LEU A 46 -9.54 -6.41 -21.64
CA LEU A 46 -8.20 -6.97 -21.43
C LEU A 46 -7.19 -6.37 -22.40
N GLU A 47 -7.56 -6.13 -23.67
CA GLU A 47 -6.70 -5.54 -24.68
C GLU A 47 -6.27 -4.11 -24.30
N GLU A 48 -7.22 -3.27 -23.85
CA GLU A 48 -6.93 -1.91 -23.39
C GLU A 48 -6.00 -1.89 -22.19
N LEU A 49 -6.23 -2.75 -21.18
CA LEU A 49 -5.35 -2.85 -20.02
C LEU A 49 -3.97 -3.40 -20.38
N SER A 50 -3.88 -4.37 -21.30
CA SER A 50 -2.62 -4.94 -21.76
C SER A 50 -1.77 -3.93 -22.58
N GLY A 51 -2.37 -2.85 -23.02
CA GLY A 51 -1.64 -1.69 -23.57
C GLY A 51 -0.84 -0.93 -22.50
N ILE A 52 -1.28 -0.97 -21.25
CA ILE A 52 -0.65 -0.28 -20.11
C ILE A 52 0.20 -1.25 -19.27
N PHE A 53 -0.37 -2.38 -18.86
CA PHE A 53 0.25 -3.40 -18.01
C PHE A 53 0.72 -4.61 -18.84
N CYS A 54 1.56 -5.46 -18.29
CA CYS A 54 1.76 -6.77 -18.91
C CYS A 54 0.48 -7.60 -18.80
N GLU A 55 0.28 -8.48 -19.79
CA GLU A 55 -1.00 -9.17 -20.02
C GLU A 55 -1.48 -9.98 -18.80
N GLU A 56 -0.57 -10.66 -18.12
CA GLU A 56 -0.95 -11.46 -16.95
C GLU A 56 -1.44 -10.59 -15.79
N LEU A 57 -0.84 -9.42 -15.57
CA LEU A 57 -1.31 -8.47 -14.56
C LEU A 57 -2.68 -7.88 -14.92
N ALA A 58 -2.93 -7.64 -16.22
CA ALA A 58 -4.24 -7.20 -16.70
C ALA A 58 -5.32 -8.28 -16.49
N LYS A 59 -4.99 -9.57 -16.72
CA LYS A 59 -5.87 -10.70 -16.41
C LYS A 59 -6.20 -10.76 -14.92
N GLN A 60 -5.20 -10.69 -14.05
CA GLN A 60 -5.40 -10.72 -12.60
C GLN A 60 -6.20 -9.51 -12.09
N GLU A 61 -6.04 -8.35 -12.71
CA GLU A 61 -6.84 -7.18 -12.37
C GLU A 61 -8.33 -7.39 -12.68
N LEU A 62 -8.64 -7.99 -13.82
CA LEU A 62 -10.01 -8.22 -14.27
C LEU A 62 -10.66 -9.47 -13.64
N ASP A 63 -9.88 -10.40 -13.11
CA ASP A 63 -10.40 -11.65 -12.51
C ASP A 63 -10.91 -11.41 -11.08
N ASP A 64 -12.21 -11.35 -10.93
CA ASP A 64 -12.91 -11.26 -9.66
C ASP A 64 -13.57 -12.59 -9.23
N LYS A 65 -13.25 -13.70 -9.89
CA LYS A 65 -13.89 -15.00 -9.70
C LYS A 65 -12.98 -16.09 -9.16
N THR A 66 -11.70 -16.08 -9.55
CA THR A 66 -10.73 -17.09 -9.12
C THR A 66 -10.21 -16.74 -7.73
N PRO A 67 -10.52 -17.54 -6.68
CA PRO A 67 -10.11 -17.21 -5.33
C PRO A 67 -8.63 -17.46 -5.05
N TYR A 68 -8.06 -18.52 -5.62
CA TYR A 68 -6.66 -18.90 -5.40
C TYR A 68 -5.91 -18.94 -6.72
N ILE A 69 -4.76 -18.25 -6.75
CA ILE A 69 -3.89 -18.12 -7.92
C ILE A 69 -2.53 -18.71 -7.54
N ASP A 70 -2.06 -19.70 -8.27
CA ASP A 70 -0.76 -20.34 -8.02
C ASP A 70 0.38 -19.32 -8.12
N ILE A 71 1.28 -19.36 -7.14
CA ILE A 71 2.52 -18.56 -7.18
C ILE A 71 3.54 -19.34 -8.02
N PRO A 72 4.02 -18.79 -9.15
CA PRO A 72 5.05 -19.43 -9.94
C PRO A 72 6.28 -19.83 -9.11
N ASP A 73 6.87 -20.98 -9.42
CA ASP A 73 8.02 -21.51 -8.67
C ASP A 73 9.21 -20.54 -8.63
N GLU A 74 9.44 -19.80 -9.70
CA GLU A 74 10.50 -18.79 -9.76
C GLU A 74 10.23 -17.64 -8.80
N ILE A 75 8.99 -17.21 -8.65
CA ILE A 75 8.60 -16.19 -7.65
C ILE A 75 8.81 -16.77 -6.24
N LEU A 76 8.43 -18.02 -6.00
CA LEU A 76 8.66 -18.69 -4.72
C LEU A 76 10.15 -18.78 -4.38
N GLN A 77 11.05 -19.01 -5.36
CA GLN A 77 12.49 -19.00 -5.14
C GLN A 77 12.98 -17.60 -4.68
N PHE A 78 12.48 -16.51 -5.31
CA PHE A 78 12.80 -15.17 -4.84
C PHE A 78 12.21 -14.87 -3.46
N TYR A 79 11.00 -15.33 -3.19
CA TYR A 79 10.38 -15.17 -1.87
C TYR A 79 11.22 -15.81 -0.75
N LYS A 80 11.79 -16.98 -0.96
CA LYS A 80 12.66 -17.65 0.03
C LYS A 80 13.88 -16.83 0.47
N MET A 81 14.30 -15.82 -0.32
CA MET A 81 15.40 -14.93 0.07
C MET A 81 15.06 -14.05 1.28
N TYR A 82 13.77 -13.79 1.54
CA TYR A 82 13.35 -12.85 2.60
C TYR A 82 12.04 -13.24 3.31
N ARG A 83 11.36 -14.26 2.84
CA ARG A 83 10.15 -14.84 3.44
C ARG A 83 10.44 -16.26 3.93
N PRO A 84 9.65 -16.79 4.89
CA PRO A 84 8.52 -16.15 5.59
C PRO A 84 8.93 -14.95 6.43
N ALA A 85 8.10 -13.88 6.41
CA ALA A 85 8.33 -12.74 7.28
C ALA A 85 7.82 -13.05 8.71
N PRO A 86 8.49 -12.59 9.78
CA PRO A 86 8.09 -12.94 11.13
C PRO A 86 6.76 -12.30 11.54
N LEU A 87 5.95 -13.07 12.29
CA LEU A 87 4.89 -12.55 13.12
C LEU A 87 5.44 -12.39 14.53
N VAL A 88 5.37 -11.18 15.09
CA VAL A 88 5.95 -10.87 16.39
C VAL A 88 4.87 -10.57 17.41
N ARG A 89 4.97 -11.15 18.60
CA ARG A 89 4.18 -10.78 19.75
C ARG A 89 4.84 -9.63 20.50
N ALA A 90 4.17 -8.49 20.59
CA ALA A 90 4.69 -7.26 21.16
C ALA A 90 4.63 -7.26 22.70
N TYR A 91 5.25 -8.25 23.36
CA TYR A 91 5.21 -8.41 24.81
C TYR A 91 5.73 -7.20 25.58
N HIS A 92 6.72 -6.48 25.03
CA HIS A 92 7.24 -5.27 25.69
C HIS A 92 6.23 -4.13 25.60
N LEU A 93 5.57 -3.97 24.45
CA LEU A 93 4.53 -2.97 24.26
C LEU A 93 3.29 -3.26 25.14
N GLU A 94 2.87 -4.54 25.23
CA GLU A 94 1.77 -4.95 26.12
C GLU A 94 2.04 -4.55 27.58
N ARG A 95 3.26 -4.83 28.08
CA ARG A 95 3.68 -4.46 29.44
C ARG A 95 3.80 -2.94 29.61
N TYR A 96 4.35 -2.23 28.63
CA TYR A 96 4.49 -0.78 28.65
C TYR A 96 3.11 -0.09 28.75
N LEU A 97 2.14 -0.52 27.95
CA LEU A 97 0.78 -0.01 27.94
C LEU A 97 -0.06 -0.51 29.13
N LYS A 98 0.42 -1.49 29.89
CA LYS A 98 -0.30 -2.15 30.99
C LYS A 98 -1.68 -2.65 30.55
N THR A 99 -1.76 -3.23 29.37
CA THR A 99 -3.00 -3.69 28.75
C THR A 99 -3.19 -5.21 28.90
N PRO A 100 -4.43 -5.70 29.03
CA PRO A 100 -4.74 -7.12 28.90
C PRO A 100 -4.75 -7.58 27.43
N ALA A 101 -4.72 -6.66 26.47
CA ALA A 101 -4.73 -7.00 25.06
C ALA A 101 -3.46 -7.76 24.66
N LYS A 102 -3.61 -8.71 23.74
CA LYS A 102 -2.51 -9.36 23.05
C LYS A 102 -2.22 -8.57 21.77
N ILE A 103 -0.98 -8.15 21.57
CA ILE A 103 -0.59 -7.33 20.41
C ILE A 103 0.38 -8.11 19.54
N TYR A 104 0.03 -8.27 18.25
CA TYR A 104 0.87 -8.89 17.24
C TYR A 104 1.15 -7.92 16.10
N TYR A 105 2.35 -7.99 15.54
CA TYR A 105 2.65 -7.28 14.31
C TYR A 105 3.33 -8.18 13.27
N LYS A 106 2.88 -8.07 12.02
CA LYS A 106 3.51 -8.71 10.88
C LYS A 106 4.62 -7.82 10.35
N PHE A 107 5.88 -8.25 10.51
CA PHE A 107 7.05 -7.42 10.23
C PHE A 107 7.52 -7.57 8.78
N GLU A 108 6.94 -6.81 7.88
CA GLU A 108 7.30 -6.77 6.46
C GLU A 108 8.49 -5.85 6.14
N GLY A 109 8.91 -5.00 7.06
CA GLY A 109 10.13 -4.19 6.93
C GLY A 109 11.42 -4.99 7.11
N ASN A 110 11.34 -6.27 7.48
CA ASN A 110 12.47 -7.17 7.73
C ASN A 110 12.97 -7.85 6.45
N ASN A 111 13.07 -7.11 5.36
CA ASN A 111 13.65 -7.59 4.11
C ASN A 111 14.60 -6.55 3.51
N THR A 112 15.36 -6.94 2.51
CA THR A 112 16.41 -6.12 1.90
C THR A 112 15.90 -4.85 1.22
N SER A 113 14.63 -4.80 0.79
CA SER A 113 14.02 -3.57 0.27
C SER A 113 13.47 -2.65 1.37
N GLY A 114 13.38 -3.17 2.60
CA GLY A 114 12.87 -2.44 3.76
C GLY A 114 11.35 -2.26 3.81
N SER A 115 10.57 -2.96 2.98
CA SER A 115 9.11 -2.85 2.99
C SER A 115 8.38 -4.04 2.34
N HIS A 116 7.08 -4.18 2.62
CA HIS A 116 6.15 -5.16 2.01
C HIS A 116 6.10 -5.11 0.47
N LYS A 117 6.51 -4.01 -0.12
CA LYS A 117 6.33 -3.77 -1.58
C LYS A 117 7.09 -4.78 -2.44
N LEU A 118 8.16 -5.37 -1.91
CA LEU A 118 8.96 -6.38 -2.62
C LEU A 118 8.13 -7.60 -3.04
N ASN A 119 7.09 -7.96 -2.29
CA ASN A 119 6.21 -9.08 -2.61
C ASN A 119 5.56 -8.92 -4.00
N SER A 120 5.00 -7.75 -4.27
CA SER A 120 4.39 -7.47 -5.57
C SER A 120 5.41 -7.06 -6.64
N ALA A 121 6.50 -6.42 -6.25
CA ALA A 121 7.54 -6.00 -7.20
C ALA A 121 8.16 -7.21 -7.93
N ILE A 122 8.46 -8.28 -7.21
CA ILE A 122 8.97 -9.52 -7.79
C ILE A 122 7.94 -10.13 -8.74
N ALA A 123 6.68 -10.23 -8.35
CA ALA A 123 5.63 -10.79 -9.18
C ALA A 123 5.44 -9.99 -10.49
N GLN A 124 5.35 -8.67 -10.39
CA GLN A 124 5.15 -7.81 -11.55
C GLN A 124 6.36 -7.82 -12.50
N ALA A 125 7.58 -7.79 -11.98
CA ALA A 125 8.79 -7.88 -12.77
C ALA A 125 8.93 -9.27 -13.43
N TYR A 126 8.57 -10.34 -12.73
CA TYR A 126 8.55 -11.70 -13.28
C TYR A 126 7.61 -11.80 -14.50
N TYR A 127 6.37 -11.32 -14.37
CA TYR A 127 5.42 -11.37 -15.48
C TYR A 127 5.86 -10.48 -16.65
N ALA A 128 6.45 -9.33 -16.37
CA ALA A 128 7.04 -8.48 -17.41
C ALA A 128 8.18 -9.20 -18.16
N LYS A 129 9.06 -9.89 -17.43
CA LYS A 129 10.14 -10.69 -18.03
C LYS A 129 9.61 -11.83 -18.89
N ASN A 130 8.62 -12.56 -18.39
CA ASN A 130 8.04 -13.70 -19.11
C ASN A 130 7.29 -13.29 -20.38
N GLN A 131 6.75 -12.07 -20.42
CA GLN A 131 6.18 -11.49 -21.64
C GLN A 131 7.25 -11.06 -22.65
N GLY A 132 8.53 -11.10 -22.30
CA GLY A 132 9.64 -10.69 -23.16
C GLY A 132 9.84 -9.17 -23.23
N LEU A 133 9.39 -8.43 -22.21
CA LEU A 133 9.59 -6.98 -22.15
C LEU A 133 11.07 -6.63 -21.93
N LYS A 134 11.49 -5.47 -22.44
CA LYS A 134 12.82 -4.89 -22.21
C LYS A 134 12.94 -4.30 -20.81
N GLY A 135 11.86 -3.69 -20.35
CA GLY A 135 11.84 -3.00 -19.07
C GLY A 135 10.45 -2.58 -18.62
N VAL A 136 10.44 -1.93 -17.48
CA VAL A 136 9.22 -1.41 -16.87
C VAL A 136 9.38 0.05 -16.47
N THR A 137 8.27 0.77 -16.45
CA THR A 137 8.18 2.13 -15.90
C THR A 137 7.31 2.14 -14.68
N THR A 138 7.58 3.03 -13.75
CA THR A 138 6.77 3.15 -12.53
C THR A 138 6.87 4.52 -11.89
N GLU A 139 5.91 4.82 -11.03
CA GLU A 139 5.97 5.91 -10.07
C GLU A 139 6.56 5.46 -8.73
N THR A 140 6.96 6.41 -7.91
CA THR A 140 7.20 6.17 -6.48
C THR A 140 6.98 7.43 -5.65
N GLY A 141 6.25 7.30 -4.53
CA GLY A 141 6.03 8.39 -3.57
C GLY A 141 7.27 8.61 -2.70
N ALA A 142 7.37 7.86 -1.62
CA ALA A 142 8.49 7.94 -0.65
C ALA A 142 9.77 7.20 -1.10
N GLY A 143 9.70 6.45 -2.21
CA GLY A 143 10.82 5.65 -2.74
C GLY A 143 10.80 4.17 -2.34
N GLN A 144 9.91 3.72 -1.45
CA GLN A 144 9.83 2.30 -1.05
C GLN A 144 9.48 1.39 -2.22
N TRP A 145 8.50 1.79 -3.04
CA TRP A 145 8.10 1.02 -4.22
C TRP A 145 9.22 1.01 -5.27
N GLY A 146 9.77 2.18 -5.60
CA GLY A 146 10.89 2.28 -6.52
C GLY A 146 12.08 1.43 -6.10
N THR A 147 12.43 1.40 -4.80
CA THR A 147 13.48 0.54 -4.25
C THR A 147 13.18 -0.95 -4.47
N ALA A 148 11.97 -1.40 -4.12
CA ALA A 148 11.57 -2.79 -4.28
C ALA A 148 11.56 -3.24 -5.75
N LEU A 149 11.04 -2.39 -6.64
CA LEU A 149 11.00 -2.68 -8.07
C LEU A 149 12.39 -2.67 -8.71
N SER A 150 13.25 -1.70 -8.35
CA SER A 150 14.64 -1.65 -8.83
C SER A 150 15.39 -2.94 -8.51
N MET A 151 15.20 -3.45 -7.27
CA MET A 151 15.78 -4.71 -6.85
C MET A 151 15.23 -5.90 -7.65
N ALA A 152 13.91 -5.98 -7.83
CA ALA A 152 13.28 -7.03 -8.62
C ALA A 152 13.73 -7.02 -10.10
N CYS A 153 13.84 -5.83 -10.70
CA CYS A 153 14.34 -5.66 -12.05
C CYS A 153 15.80 -6.08 -12.20
N ALA A 154 16.64 -5.75 -11.21
CA ALA A 154 18.03 -6.20 -11.19
C ALA A 154 18.16 -7.72 -11.17
N PHE A 155 17.35 -8.42 -10.37
CA PHE A 155 17.31 -9.89 -10.33
C PHE A 155 16.91 -10.52 -11.67
N LEU A 156 16.00 -9.87 -12.39
CA LEU A 156 15.39 -10.41 -13.61
C LEU A 156 16.02 -9.86 -14.90
N GLY A 157 16.97 -8.94 -14.80
CA GLY A 157 17.64 -8.33 -15.94
C GLY A 157 16.71 -7.44 -16.77
N LEU A 158 15.84 -6.66 -16.13
CA LEU A 158 14.94 -5.70 -16.76
C LEU A 158 15.43 -4.27 -16.54
N ASP A 159 15.25 -3.42 -17.55
CA ASP A 159 15.39 -1.98 -17.35
C ASP A 159 14.28 -1.45 -16.44
N CYS A 160 14.65 -0.50 -15.56
CA CYS A 160 13.72 0.10 -14.60
C CYS A 160 13.75 1.63 -14.69
N GLN A 161 12.63 2.24 -15.08
CA GLN A 161 12.46 3.69 -15.10
C GLN A 161 11.51 4.12 -13.99
N VAL A 162 11.99 4.93 -13.05
CA VAL A 162 11.24 5.35 -11.87
C VAL A 162 11.01 6.85 -11.89
N PHE A 163 9.75 7.26 -11.86
CA PHE A 163 9.34 8.65 -11.67
C PHE A 163 9.04 8.86 -10.17
N MET A 164 9.91 9.61 -9.49
CA MET A 164 9.81 9.82 -8.04
C MET A 164 9.23 11.19 -7.75
N VAL A 165 8.23 11.27 -6.87
CA VAL A 165 7.64 12.54 -6.43
C VAL A 165 8.74 13.51 -6.00
N LYS A 166 8.77 14.72 -6.59
CA LYS A 166 9.86 15.71 -6.48
C LYS A 166 10.26 16.00 -5.04
N VAL A 167 9.31 16.30 -4.16
CA VAL A 167 9.61 16.57 -2.76
C VAL A 167 10.29 15.37 -2.06
N SER A 168 9.91 14.15 -2.39
CA SER A 168 10.54 12.95 -1.83
C SER A 168 11.92 12.68 -2.46
N TYR A 169 12.10 12.97 -3.75
CA TYR A 169 13.38 12.89 -4.43
C TYR A 169 14.44 13.76 -3.74
N GLU A 170 14.04 14.94 -3.26
CA GLU A 170 14.90 15.87 -2.53
C GLU A 170 15.13 15.47 -1.07
N GLN A 171 14.05 15.08 -0.36
CA GLN A 171 14.08 14.78 1.08
C GLN A 171 14.67 13.40 1.42
N LYS A 172 14.69 12.46 0.46
CA LYS A 172 15.11 11.06 0.67
C LYS A 172 16.23 10.65 -0.30
N PRO A 173 17.39 11.33 -0.28
CA PRO A 173 18.46 11.09 -1.25
C PRO A 173 18.99 9.65 -1.19
N PHE A 174 19.06 9.02 -0.01
CA PHE A 174 19.55 7.66 0.12
C PHE A 174 18.66 6.61 -0.55
N ARG A 175 17.33 6.79 -0.56
CA ARG A 175 16.45 5.90 -1.33
C ARG A 175 16.71 6.00 -2.83
N ARG A 176 16.95 7.20 -3.34
CA ARG A 176 17.34 7.41 -4.72
C ARG A 176 18.66 6.68 -5.04
N GLU A 177 19.66 6.78 -4.18
CA GLU A 177 20.93 6.10 -4.40
C GLU A 177 20.82 4.57 -4.33
N VAL A 178 19.96 4.03 -3.46
CA VAL A 178 19.66 2.59 -3.44
C VAL A 178 19.05 2.14 -4.78
N MET A 179 18.05 2.86 -5.30
CA MET A 179 17.46 2.55 -6.62
C MET A 179 18.51 2.58 -7.74
N ARG A 180 19.37 3.59 -7.75
CA ARG A 180 20.46 3.72 -8.72
C ARG A 180 21.52 2.61 -8.58
N THR A 181 21.80 2.18 -7.36
CA THR A 181 22.70 1.05 -7.09
C THR A 181 22.18 -0.26 -7.67
N TYR A 182 20.84 -0.45 -7.68
CA TYR A 182 20.19 -1.56 -8.39
C TYR A 182 20.01 -1.33 -9.90
N GLY A 183 20.55 -0.23 -10.46
CA GLY A 183 20.55 0.05 -11.90
C GLY A 183 19.33 0.82 -12.41
N ALA A 184 18.41 1.27 -11.55
CA ALA A 184 17.26 2.02 -12.00
C ALA A 184 17.59 3.46 -12.41
N ASN A 185 16.88 3.96 -13.44
CA ASN A 185 16.89 5.36 -13.84
C ASN A 185 15.82 6.12 -13.06
N VAL A 186 16.23 6.98 -12.12
CA VAL A 186 15.31 7.71 -11.25
C VAL A 186 15.18 9.16 -11.68
N THR A 187 13.95 9.60 -11.94
CA THR A 187 13.61 10.95 -12.43
C THR A 187 12.68 11.64 -11.44
N PRO A 188 12.96 12.90 -11.00
CA PRO A 188 12.00 13.66 -10.21
C PRO A 188 10.77 14.03 -11.04
N SER A 189 9.57 13.84 -10.48
CA SER A 189 8.28 14.10 -11.14
C SER A 189 7.51 15.24 -10.45
N PRO A 190 6.92 16.19 -11.24
CA PRO A 190 6.84 16.21 -12.70
C PRO A 190 8.16 16.66 -13.37
N SER A 191 8.46 16.08 -14.54
CA SER A 191 9.73 16.27 -15.28
C SER A 191 9.54 16.89 -16.66
N GLU A 192 10.65 17.21 -17.33
CA GLU A 192 10.66 17.60 -18.74
C GLU A 192 10.68 16.42 -19.72
N LYS A 193 10.82 15.17 -19.21
CA LYS A 193 11.00 13.99 -20.06
C LYS A 193 9.73 13.58 -20.81
N THR A 194 8.56 13.82 -20.21
CA THR A 194 7.25 13.44 -20.76
C THR A 194 6.44 14.66 -21.17
N ALA A 195 5.50 14.48 -22.08
CA ALA A 195 4.60 15.58 -22.49
C ALA A 195 3.67 15.98 -21.34
N VAL A 196 3.14 14.97 -20.61
CA VAL A 196 2.28 15.22 -19.45
C VAL A 196 3.04 15.91 -18.32
N GLY A 197 4.29 15.55 -18.09
CA GLY A 197 5.14 16.20 -17.09
C GLY A 197 5.37 17.68 -17.40
N ARG A 198 5.70 18.01 -18.66
CA ARG A 198 5.81 19.40 -19.11
C ARG A 198 4.52 20.17 -18.95
N LYS A 199 3.35 19.58 -19.29
CA LYS A 199 2.03 20.20 -19.10
C LYS A 199 1.76 20.50 -17.63
N ILE A 200 1.97 19.53 -16.73
CA ILE A 200 1.76 19.70 -15.28
C ILE A 200 2.67 20.81 -14.73
N ARG A 201 3.94 20.86 -15.15
CA ARG A 201 4.87 21.93 -14.73
C ARG A 201 4.44 23.31 -15.22
N ALA A 202 3.88 23.39 -16.41
CA ALA A 202 3.36 24.67 -16.94
C ALA A 202 2.12 25.15 -16.17
N GLU A 203 1.24 24.22 -15.77
CA GLU A 203 0.02 24.53 -15.02
C GLU A 203 0.31 24.81 -13.53
N PHE A 204 1.29 24.08 -12.94
CA PHE A 204 1.68 24.18 -11.53
C PHE A 204 3.19 24.37 -11.37
N PRO A 205 3.75 25.57 -11.67
CA PRO A 205 5.20 25.80 -11.71
C PRO A 205 5.93 25.47 -10.40
N ASP A 206 5.29 25.78 -9.27
CA ASP A 206 5.85 25.60 -7.93
C ASP A 206 5.47 24.27 -7.27
N THR A 207 4.92 23.32 -8.02
CA THR A 207 4.45 22.05 -7.46
C THR A 207 5.58 21.23 -6.85
N ASN A 208 5.30 20.65 -5.68
CA ASN A 208 6.14 19.62 -5.05
C ASN A 208 5.97 18.23 -5.69
N GLY A 209 5.09 18.12 -6.67
CA GLY A 209 4.68 16.86 -7.26
C GLY A 209 3.70 16.08 -6.40
N SER A 210 3.04 15.13 -7.03
CA SER A 210 2.15 14.16 -6.38
C SER A 210 2.37 12.77 -6.94
N LEU A 211 1.81 11.76 -6.27
CA LEU A 211 1.84 10.41 -6.82
C LEU A 211 1.08 10.33 -8.15
N GLY A 212 -0.04 11.05 -8.26
CA GLY A 212 -0.81 11.15 -9.51
C GLY A 212 -0.01 11.73 -10.67
N CYS A 213 0.85 12.75 -10.43
CA CYS A 213 1.76 13.28 -11.45
C CYS A 213 2.76 12.22 -11.91
N ALA A 214 3.37 11.51 -10.96
CA ALA A 214 4.36 10.48 -11.26
C ALA A 214 3.76 9.27 -12.00
N ILE A 215 2.51 8.89 -11.68
CA ILE A 215 1.74 7.88 -12.41
C ILE A 215 1.56 8.31 -13.87
N SER A 216 1.08 9.54 -14.11
CA SER A 216 0.88 10.03 -15.47
C SER A 216 2.16 9.94 -16.30
N GLU A 217 3.31 10.37 -15.77
CA GLU A 217 4.58 10.29 -16.47
C GLU A 217 5.04 8.85 -16.73
N ALA A 218 4.87 7.96 -15.74
CA ALA A 218 5.25 6.57 -15.88
C ALA A 218 4.40 5.83 -16.92
N VAL A 219 3.08 6.10 -16.97
CA VAL A 219 2.17 5.51 -17.97
C VAL A 219 2.50 6.06 -19.38
N GLU A 220 2.71 7.36 -19.53
CA GLU A 220 3.14 7.92 -20.81
C GLU A 220 4.45 7.27 -21.29
N ALA A 221 5.44 7.14 -20.41
CA ALA A 221 6.71 6.51 -20.74
C ALA A 221 6.54 5.04 -21.14
N ALA A 222 5.65 4.29 -20.49
CA ALA A 222 5.36 2.90 -20.84
C ALA A 222 4.70 2.76 -22.21
N THR A 223 3.73 3.62 -22.52
CA THR A 223 2.92 3.53 -23.72
C THR A 223 3.59 4.11 -24.98
N THR A 224 4.61 4.94 -24.79
CA THR A 224 5.37 5.56 -25.91
C THR A 224 6.69 4.85 -26.22
N GLN A 225 7.12 3.87 -25.41
CA GLN A 225 8.35 3.11 -25.59
C GLN A 225 8.05 1.65 -25.92
N GLU A 226 8.58 1.16 -27.04
CA GLU A 226 8.43 -0.25 -27.44
C GLU A 226 9.15 -1.19 -26.48
N GLY A 227 8.45 -2.21 -26.01
CA GLY A 227 8.97 -3.22 -25.07
C GLY A 227 8.89 -2.80 -23.62
N TYR A 228 8.19 -1.71 -23.28
CA TYR A 228 7.95 -1.29 -21.90
C TYR A 228 6.48 -1.43 -21.53
N ARG A 229 6.23 -1.67 -20.22
CA ARG A 229 4.90 -1.62 -19.61
C ARG A 229 5.00 -0.95 -18.23
N TYR A 230 3.90 -0.36 -17.84
CA TYR A 230 3.75 0.25 -16.51
C TYR A 230 3.48 -0.82 -15.45
N VAL A 231 4.07 -0.63 -14.28
CA VAL A 231 3.84 -1.41 -13.06
C VAL A 231 3.68 -0.47 -11.88
N LEU A 232 2.90 -0.86 -10.87
CA LEU A 232 2.60 0.03 -9.75
C LEU A 232 2.57 -0.70 -8.40
N GLY A 233 2.85 0.07 -7.34
CA GLY A 233 3.06 -0.47 -5.98
C GLY A 233 1.83 -0.53 -5.10
N SER A 234 0.63 -0.16 -5.57
CA SER A 234 -0.58 -0.11 -4.76
C SER A 234 -1.85 0.03 -5.62
N VAL A 235 -3.01 0.26 -5.00
CA VAL A 235 -4.31 0.62 -5.58
C VAL A 235 -5.02 -0.53 -6.28
N LEU A 236 -4.41 -1.17 -7.27
CA LEU A 236 -5.04 -2.18 -8.10
C LEU A 236 -5.19 -3.53 -7.39
N ALA A 237 -6.20 -4.28 -7.82
CA ALA A 237 -6.53 -5.57 -7.23
C ALA A 237 -5.41 -6.61 -7.41
N GLN A 238 -4.74 -6.62 -8.56
CA GLN A 238 -3.60 -7.51 -8.81
C GLN A 238 -2.46 -7.28 -7.79
N VAL A 239 -2.25 -6.05 -7.35
CA VAL A 239 -1.24 -5.76 -6.30
C VAL A 239 -1.67 -6.33 -4.95
N MET A 240 -2.96 -6.22 -4.59
CA MET A 240 -3.48 -6.82 -3.34
C MET A 240 -3.43 -8.35 -3.36
N ILE A 241 -3.66 -8.97 -4.52
CA ILE A 241 -3.49 -10.42 -4.70
C ILE A 241 -2.06 -10.83 -4.32
N HIS A 242 -1.04 -10.16 -4.88
CA HIS A 242 0.36 -10.46 -4.53
C HIS A 242 0.68 -10.20 -3.06
N GLN A 243 0.06 -9.19 -2.46
CA GLN A 243 0.26 -8.86 -1.04
C GLN A 243 -0.48 -9.80 -0.07
N SER A 244 -1.38 -10.66 -0.56
CA SER A 244 -2.12 -11.61 0.29
C SER A 244 -1.21 -12.57 1.07
N VAL A 245 0.03 -12.78 0.63
CA VAL A 245 1.05 -13.54 1.37
C VAL A 245 1.28 -13.01 2.79
N ILE A 246 1.08 -11.69 3.01
CA ILE A 246 1.21 -11.06 4.33
C ILE A 246 0.19 -11.65 5.30
N GLY A 247 -1.07 -11.66 4.90
CA GLY A 247 -2.18 -12.18 5.70
C GLY A 247 -2.15 -13.69 5.81
N LEU A 248 -1.87 -14.40 4.72
CA LEU A 248 -1.79 -15.86 4.69
C LEU A 248 -0.72 -16.38 5.66
N GLU A 249 0.50 -15.85 5.64
CA GLU A 249 1.52 -16.21 6.63
C GLU A 249 1.11 -15.81 8.06
N SER A 250 0.47 -14.66 8.24
CA SER A 250 0.01 -14.22 9.56
C SER A 250 -1.01 -15.20 10.14
N LYS A 251 -1.97 -15.66 9.30
CA LYS A 251 -2.98 -16.63 9.70
C LYS A 251 -2.35 -17.97 10.07
N ILE A 252 -1.48 -18.52 9.23
CA ILE A 252 -0.78 -19.79 9.52
C ILE A 252 0.01 -19.68 10.84
N ALA A 253 0.71 -18.56 11.06
CA ALA A 253 1.48 -18.33 12.28
C ALA A 253 0.60 -18.25 13.54
N LEU A 254 -0.54 -17.58 13.47
CA LEU A 254 -1.51 -17.50 14.58
C LEU A 254 -2.16 -18.87 14.86
N ASP A 255 -2.59 -19.58 13.82
CA ASP A 255 -3.22 -20.89 13.93
C ASP A 255 -2.30 -21.93 14.61
N LYS A 256 -0.97 -21.86 14.41
CA LYS A 256 0.03 -22.71 15.12
C LYS A 256 -0.06 -22.64 16.65
N TYR A 257 -0.58 -21.54 17.18
CA TYR A 257 -0.71 -21.29 18.62
C TYR A 257 -2.17 -21.19 19.09
N GLY A 258 -3.13 -21.42 18.18
CA GLY A 258 -4.55 -21.31 18.46
C GLY A 258 -4.99 -19.89 18.79
N GLU A 259 -4.29 -18.90 18.24
CA GLU A 259 -4.63 -17.48 18.41
C GLU A 259 -5.48 -17.00 17.21
N LYS A 260 -6.41 -16.10 17.51
CA LYS A 260 -7.30 -15.49 16.51
C LYS A 260 -7.39 -14.00 16.79
N PRO A 261 -7.16 -13.11 15.81
CA PRO A 261 -7.28 -11.68 16.03
C PRO A 261 -8.75 -11.26 16.16
N ASP A 262 -9.03 -10.33 17.06
CA ASP A 262 -10.31 -9.61 17.12
C ASP A 262 -10.28 -8.35 16.26
N ILE A 263 -9.11 -7.69 16.22
CA ILE A 263 -8.92 -6.41 15.54
C ILE A 263 -7.70 -6.52 14.63
N ILE A 264 -7.86 -6.14 13.37
CA ILE A 264 -6.77 -6.13 12.38
C ILE A 264 -6.62 -4.72 11.84
N ILE A 265 -5.40 -4.17 11.93
CA ILE A 265 -5.11 -2.76 11.66
C ILE A 265 -4.02 -2.62 10.61
N GLY A 266 -4.23 -1.77 9.62
CA GLY A 266 -3.20 -1.45 8.63
C GLY A 266 -3.24 0.00 8.18
N CYS A 267 -2.09 0.58 7.86
CA CYS A 267 -2.04 1.89 7.24
C CYS A 267 -2.57 1.82 5.79
N ALA A 268 -3.23 2.89 5.36
CA ALA A 268 -3.87 2.95 4.05
C ALA A 268 -3.47 4.24 3.30
N GLY A 269 -2.71 4.04 2.22
CA GLY A 269 -2.53 5.01 1.15
C GLY A 269 -3.41 4.56 -0.02
N GLY A 270 -2.84 3.83 -1.00
CA GLY A 270 -3.64 3.10 -2.00
C GLY A 270 -4.23 1.78 -1.50
N GLY A 271 -3.84 1.30 -0.30
CA GLY A 271 -4.47 0.18 0.41
C GLY A 271 -3.84 -1.20 0.23
N SER A 272 -2.76 -1.36 -0.53
CA SER A 272 -2.24 -2.70 -0.87
C SER A 272 -1.75 -3.51 0.33
N ASN A 273 -1.06 -2.89 1.29
CA ASN A 273 -0.62 -3.61 2.50
C ASN A 273 -1.79 -4.03 3.38
N LEU A 274 -2.77 -3.15 3.56
CA LEU A 274 -3.97 -3.45 4.34
C LEU A 274 -4.76 -4.59 3.67
N GLY A 275 -5.01 -4.48 2.34
CA GLY A 275 -5.72 -5.50 1.57
C GLY A 275 -5.01 -6.86 1.64
N GLY A 276 -3.68 -6.88 1.56
CA GLY A 276 -2.90 -8.10 1.71
C GLY A 276 -2.97 -8.70 3.11
N LEU A 277 -2.86 -7.87 4.16
CA LEU A 277 -2.92 -8.33 5.56
C LEU A 277 -4.29 -8.90 5.91
N ILE A 278 -5.37 -8.22 5.51
CA ILE A 278 -6.73 -8.65 5.84
C ILE A 278 -7.23 -9.81 4.98
N ALA A 279 -6.59 -10.10 3.84
CA ALA A 279 -7.11 -11.01 2.81
C ALA A 279 -7.73 -12.32 3.35
N PRO A 280 -7.02 -13.21 4.06
CA PRO A 280 -7.62 -14.46 4.54
C PRO A 280 -8.70 -14.23 5.59
N PHE A 281 -8.56 -13.23 6.44
CA PHE A 281 -9.52 -12.91 7.50
C PHE A 281 -10.79 -12.27 6.92
N MET A 282 -10.63 -11.41 5.90
CA MET A 282 -11.78 -10.85 5.17
C MET A 282 -12.54 -11.95 4.43
N GLY A 283 -11.84 -12.90 3.80
CA GLY A 283 -12.48 -14.06 3.18
C GLY A 283 -13.32 -14.87 4.17
N GLU A 284 -12.81 -15.16 5.36
CA GLU A 284 -13.58 -15.83 6.41
C GLU A 284 -14.81 -15.02 6.84
N LYS A 285 -14.67 -13.69 6.98
CA LYS A 285 -15.81 -12.81 7.30
C LYS A 285 -16.86 -12.81 6.19
N LEU A 286 -16.45 -12.72 4.93
CA LEU A 286 -17.34 -12.71 3.77
C LEU A 286 -18.12 -14.03 3.63
N ARG A 287 -17.50 -15.16 3.99
CA ARG A 287 -18.15 -16.49 4.00
C ARG A 287 -18.95 -16.76 5.28
N GLY A 288 -18.97 -15.83 6.25
CA GLY A 288 -19.67 -16.00 7.53
C GLY A 288 -19.01 -16.99 8.50
N GLU A 289 -17.74 -17.30 8.31
CA GLU A 289 -16.99 -18.26 9.14
C GLU A 289 -16.44 -17.62 10.42
N ALA A 290 -16.21 -16.30 10.38
CA ALA A 290 -15.68 -15.55 11.49
C ALA A 290 -16.09 -14.08 11.42
N ASP A 291 -16.04 -13.39 12.57
CA ASP A 291 -16.18 -11.94 12.61
C ASP A 291 -14.87 -11.30 13.10
N TYR A 292 -14.40 -10.31 12.37
CA TYR A 292 -13.21 -9.53 12.64
C TYR A 292 -13.54 -8.04 12.48
N ARG A 293 -12.91 -7.20 13.29
CA ARG A 293 -12.93 -5.76 13.12
C ARG A 293 -11.70 -5.32 12.35
N PHE A 294 -11.88 -4.67 11.20
CA PHE A 294 -10.79 -4.17 10.36
C PHE A 294 -10.73 -2.65 10.43
N ILE A 295 -9.53 -2.09 10.64
CA ILE A 295 -9.33 -0.65 10.73
C ILE A 295 -8.27 -0.21 9.73
N ALA A 296 -8.68 0.62 8.77
CA ALA A 296 -7.79 1.35 7.90
C ALA A 296 -7.31 2.64 8.59
N VAL A 297 -6.01 2.91 8.59
CA VAL A 297 -5.46 4.13 9.20
C VAL A 297 -4.83 4.99 8.13
N GLU A 298 -5.33 6.22 8.01
CA GLU A 298 -4.87 7.20 7.03
C GLU A 298 -4.37 8.49 7.70
N PRO A 299 -3.53 9.32 7.03
CA PRO A 299 -3.11 10.60 7.56
C PRO A 299 -4.23 11.64 7.46
N LYS A 300 -4.38 12.49 8.48
CA LYS A 300 -5.31 13.64 8.45
C LYS A 300 -5.05 14.60 7.28
N SER A 301 -3.84 14.61 6.74
CA SER A 301 -3.47 15.42 5.58
C SER A 301 -3.85 14.80 4.23
N CYS A 302 -4.34 13.55 4.21
CA CYS A 302 -4.79 12.84 3.01
C CYS A 302 -5.88 11.83 3.35
N PRO A 303 -7.07 12.30 3.84
CA PRO A 303 -8.10 11.49 4.46
C PRO A 303 -9.11 10.99 3.41
N SER A 304 -8.69 10.11 2.49
CA SER A 304 -9.50 9.66 1.37
C SER A 304 -10.74 8.87 1.81
N PHE A 305 -10.64 8.00 2.82
CA PHE A 305 -11.80 7.29 3.36
C PHE A 305 -12.67 8.18 4.24
N THR A 306 -12.07 8.88 5.20
CA THR A 306 -12.84 9.55 6.25
C THR A 306 -13.47 10.86 5.79
N ARG A 307 -12.95 11.48 4.71
CA ARG A 307 -13.44 12.77 4.20
C ARG A 307 -13.59 12.82 2.67
N GLY A 308 -13.20 11.78 1.95
CA GLY A 308 -13.37 11.68 0.51
C GLY A 308 -14.80 11.32 0.09
N THR A 309 -15.02 11.29 -1.21
CA THR A 309 -16.29 10.93 -1.84
C THR A 309 -16.13 9.59 -2.58
N TYR A 310 -17.15 8.72 -2.49
CA TYR A 310 -17.18 7.46 -3.26
C TYR A 310 -17.69 7.72 -4.68
N ALA A 311 -16.78 7.86 -5.63
CA ALA A 311 -17.09 8.22 -7.00
C ALA A 311 -16.08 7.63 -7.99
N TYR A 312 -16.39 7.66 -9.28
CA TYR A 312 -15.41 7.43 -10.33
C TYR A 312 -14.45 8.61 -10.43
N ASP A 313 -13.16 8.30 -10.43
CA ASP A 313 -12.09 9.29 -10.59
C ASP A 313 -10.92 8.71 -11.36
N PHE A 314 -10.06 9.56 -11.89
CA PHE A 314 -8.82 9.13 -12.50
C PHE A 314 -7.83 8.63 -11.44
N CYS A 315 -7.08 7.58 -11.77
CA CYS A 315 -5.99 7.12 -10.91
C CYS A 315 -4.78 8.05 -10.93
N ASP A 316 -4.74 9.02 -11.86
CA ASP A 316 -3.62 9.92 -12.10
C ASP A 316 -4.05 11.37 -12.33
N THR A 317 -3.12 12.31 -12.11
CA THR A 317 -3.40 13.76 -12.25
C THR A 317 -3.53 14.21 -13.71
N GLY A 318 -2.85 13.52 -14.64
CA GLY A 318 -2.87 13.84 -16.08
C GLY A 318 -4.10 13.31 -16.82
N ALA A 319 -4.97 12.56 -16.15
CA ALA A 319 -6.20 11.98 -16.71
C ALA A 319 -5.96 11.04 -17.92
N ILE A 320 -4.89 10.24 -17.86
CA ILE A 320 -4.54 9.28 -18.91
C ILE A 320 -4.81 7.83 -18.54
N CYS A 321 -5.04 7.55 -17.23
CA CYS A 321 -5.40 6.22 -16.74
C CYS A 321 -6.90 5.95 -16.85
N PRO A 322 -7.33 4.67 -16.76
CA PRO A 322 -8.74 4.32 -16.59
C PRO A 322 -9.35 4.98 -15.34
N LEU A 323 -10.66 5.20 -15.39
CA LEU A 323 -11.44 5.63 -14.23
C LEU A 323 -11.68 4.45 -13.29
N ALA A 324 -11.48 4.66 -12.00
CA ALA A 324 -11.78 3.70 -10.96
C ALA A 324 -12.82 4.27 -9.99
N LYS A 325 -13.80 3.47 -9.59
CA LYS A 325 -14.73 3.87 -8.52
C LYS A 325 -14.07 3.65 -7.18
N MET A 326 -13.83 4.74 -6.46
CA MET A 326 -13.05 4.74 -5.22
C MET A 326 -13.48 5.86 -4.27
N TYR A 327 -13.12 5.74 -3.01
CA TYR A 327 -13.11 6.89 -2.12
C TYR A 327 -11.94 7.78 -2.52
N THR A 328 -12.24 9.02 -2.92
CA THR A 328 -11.26 9.96 -3.49
C THR A 328 -11.41 11.36 -2.93
N LEU A 329 -10.28 12.08 -2.90
CA LEU A 329 -10.18 13.51 -2.65
C LEU A 329 -10.16 14.32 -3.96
N GLY A 330 -10.25 13.63 -5.12
CA GLY A 330 -10.12 14.21 -6.46
C GLY A 330 -8.70 14.07 -7.04
N SER A 331 -8.59 13.63 -8.30
CA SER A 331 -7.31 13.38 -8.99
C SER A 331 -6.45 14.64 -9.19
N SER A 332 -7.04 15.83 -9.08
CA SER A 332 -6.32 17.11 -9.05
C SER A 332 -5.81 17.53 -7.66
N PHE A 333 -6.12 16.76 -6.62
CA PHE A 333 -5.67 17.04 -5.26
C PHE A 333 -4.15 16.89 -5.13
N MET A 334 -3.51 17.91 -4.55
CA MET A 334 -2.07 17.92 -4.27
C MET A 334 -1.85 17.78 -2.76
N PRO A 335 -1.45 16.58 -2.29
CA PRO A 335 -1.24 16.34 -0.86
C PRO A 335 -0.16 17.26 -0.28
N ALA A 336 -0.38 17.72 0.95
CA ALA A 336 0.65 18.42 1.73
C ALA A 336 1.91 17.53 1.89
N PRO A 337 3.11 18.13 2.05
CA PRO A 337 4.38 17.39 2.10
C PRO A 337 4.60 16.72 3.47
N ASN A 338 3.62 15.95 3.97
CA ASN A 338 3.81 15.12 5.14
C ASN A 338 4.87 14.05 4.91
N HIS A 339 5.43 13.50 5.99
CA HIS A 339 6.56 12.58 5.92
C HIS A 339 6.19 11.12 5.64
N ALA A 340 4.91 10.76 5.71
CA ALA A 340 4.41 9.45 5.27
C ALA A 340 4.10 9.46 3.75
N GLY A 341 5.14 9.58 2.94
CA GLY A 341 5.01 9.76 1.49
C GLY A 341 4.29 8.62 0.77
N GLY A 342 4.33 7.40 1.32
CA GLY A 342 3.59 6.24 0.79
C GLY A 342 2.08 6.31 1.04
N LEU A 343 1.60 7.25 1.88
CA LEU A 343 0.17 7.46 2.16
C LEU A 343 -0.38 8.74 1.49
N ARG A 344 0.41 9.43 0.66
CA ARG A 344 0.02 10.65 -0.06
C ARG A 344 -0.55 10.33 -1.44
N TYR A 345 -1.73 9.74 -1.44
CA TYR A 345 -2.47 9.45 -2.68
C TYR A 345 -3.92 9.93 -2.54
N HIS A 346 -4.46 10.53 -3.60
CA HIS A 346 -5.79 11.14 -3.59
C HIS A 346 -6.94 10.15 -3.50
N GLY A 347 -6.71 8.89 -3.91
CA GLY A 347 -7.73 7.86 -3.98
C GLY A 347 -7.36 6.59 -3.22
N MET A 348 -8.31 5.68 -3.13
CA MET A 348 -8.18 4.39 -2.46
C MET A 348 -8.48 3.27 -3.46
N SER A 349 -7.91 2.09 -3.25
CA SER A 349 -8.28 0.89 -4.01
C SER A 349 -9.80 0.73 -4.13
N SER A 350 -10.29 0.43 -5.33
CA SER A 350 -11.72 0.13 -5.56
C SER A 350 -12.21 -1.03 -4.71
N VAL A 351 -11.36 -2.03 -4.45
CA VAL A 351 -11.69 -3.19 -3.61
C VAL A 351 -11.92 -2.78 -2.17
N LEU A 352 -10.99 -2.04 -1.58
CA LEU A 352 -11.13 -1.57 -0.19
C LEU A 352 -12.22 -0.50 -0.06
N SER A 353 -12.42 0.32 -1.10
CA SER A 353 -13.51 1.29 -1.15
C SER A 353 -14.87 0.61 -1.09
N GLN A 354 -15.06 -0.49 -1.82
CA GLN A 354 -16.28 -1.28 -1.76
C GLN A 354 -16.50 -1.88 -0.37
N LEU A 355 -15.46 -2.47 0.25
CA LEU A 355 -15.57 -3.00 1.61
C LEU A 355 -15.92 -1.93 2.65
N TYR A 356 -15.38 -0.74 2.50
CA TYR A 356 -15.69 0.39 3.39
C TYR A 356 -17.13 0.90 3.17
N ASP A 357 -17.59 0.99 1.92
CA ASP A 357 -18.94 1.38 1.59
C ASP A 357 -19.98 0.37 2.11
N ASP A 358 -19.66 -0.94 2.02
CA ASP A 358 -20.45 -2.05 2.57
C ASP A 358 -20.39 -2.14 4.11
N LYS A 359 -19.64 -1.26 4.80
CA LYS A 359 -19.45 -1.25 6.25
C LYS A 359 -18.77 -2.52 6.81
N LEU A 360 -17.99 -3.20 5.99
CA LEU A 360 -17.23 -4.38 6.39
C LEU A 360 -15.89 -4.02 7.04
N MET A 361 -15.46 -2.77 6.94
CA MET A 361 -14.28 -2.21 7.59
C MET A 361 -14.50 -0.76 8.03
N GLU A 362 -13.68 -0.30 8.95
CA GLU A 362 -13.67 1.05 9.49
C GLU A 362 -12.44 1.82 8.97
N ALA A 363 -12.50 3.16 9.05
CA ALA A 363 -11.35 4.00 8.77
C ALA A 363 -11.20 5.08 9.84
N VAL A 364 -9.94 5.40 10.18
CA VAL A 364 -9.58 6.49 11.09
C VAL A 364 -8.43 7.29 10.52
N SER A 365 -8.43 8.59 10.76
CA SER A 365 -7.34 9.48 10.36
C SER A 365 -6.56 9.98 11.58
N VAL A 366 -5.23 10.03 11.47
CA VAL A 366 -4.32 10.43 12.56
C VAL A 366 -3.38 11.55 12.12
N SER A 367 -2.97 12.42 13.08
CA SER A 367 -2.03 13.49 12.80
C SER A 367 -0.59 12.98 12.78
N GLN A 368 0.28 13.59 11.96
CA GLN A 368 1.65 13.07 11.87
C GLN A 368 2.45 13.21 13.17
N THR A 369 2.20 14.21 14.00
CA THR A 369 2.88 14.33 15.30
C THR A 369 2.52 13.18 16.25
N ASP A 370 1.24 12.75 16.28
CA ASP A 370 0.80 11.61 17.08
C ASP A 370 1.40 10.30 16.55
N VAL A 371 1.53 10.21 15.22
CA VAL A 371 2.16 9.06 14.54
C VAL A 371 3.63 8.95 14.90
N PHE A 372 4.39 10.06 14.87
CA PHE A 372 5.83 10.04 15.21
C PHE A 372 6.07 9.84 16.71
N ALA A 373 5.20 10.37 17.58
CA ALA A 373 5.24 10.06 19.02
C ALA A 373 5.09 8.55 19.26
N ALA A 374 4.09 7.92 18.64
CA ALA A 374 3.90 6.48 18.74
C ALA A 374 5.06 5.67 18.12
N ALA A 375 5.64 6.17 17.02
CA ALA A 375 6.80 5.56 16.38
C ALA A 375 8.02 5.52 17.30
N GLU A 376 8.32 6.61 18.00
CA GLU A 376 9.41 6.67 18.96
C GLU A 376 9.17 5.81 20.19
N GLU A 377 7.95 5.83 20.74
CA GLU A 377 7.59 4.95 21.85
C GLU A 377 7.78 3.48 21.46
N PHE A 378 7.28 3.10 20.29
CA PHE A 378 7.44 1.75 19.76
C PHE A 378 8.91 1.39 19.57
N ALA A 379 9.72 2.29 19.00
CA ALA A 379 11.13 2.06 18.80
C ALA A 379 11.89 1.87 20.13
N LYS A 380 11.56 2.65 21.16
CA LYS A 380 12.14 2.55 22.50
C LYS A 380 11.76 1.25 23.22
N VAL A 381 10.55 0.74 22.95
CA VAL A 381 9.96 -0.41 23.66
C VAL A 381 10.24 -1.74 22.94
N GLU A 382 10.07 -1.77 21.61
CA GLU A 382 10.22 -2.99 20.79
C GLU A 382 11.57 -3.07 20.05
N GLY A 383 12.38 -2.00 20.07
CA GLY A 383 13.72 -1.97 19.45
C GLY A 383 13.69 -1.90 17.91
N ILE A 384 12.56 -1.57 17.30
CA ILE A 384 12.41 -1.48 15.85
C ILE A 384 12.01 -0.04 15.48
N LEU A 385 12.80 0.60 14.63
CA LEU A 385 12.50 1.92 14.07
C LEU A 385 11.53 1.76 12.88
N PRO A 386 10.25 2.14 13.03
CA PRO A 386 9.25 1.91 11.99
C PRO A 386 9.27 3.00 10.91
N ALA A 387 8.84 2.66 9.69
CA ALA A 387 8.55 3.66 8.68
C ALA A 387 7.37 4.56 9.13
N PRO A 388 7.34 5.85 8.74
CA PRO A 388 6.22 6.75 9.06
C PRO A 388 4.86 6.21 8.65
N GLU A 389 4.78 5.48 7.54
CA GLU A 389 3.57 4.82 7.07
C GLU A 389 3.08 3.78 8.08
N SER A 390 3.97 2.86 8.51
CA SER A 390 3.64 1.81 9.49
C SER A 390 3.21 2.38 10.84
N SER A 391 3.77 3.53 11.20
CA SER A 391 3.53 4.19 12.48
C SER A 391 2.08 4.67 12.65
N HIS A 392 1.35 4.84 11.53
CA HIS A 392 -0.08 5.08 11.55
C HIS A 392 -0.84 3.89 12.16
N ALA A 393 -0.49 2.67 11.74
CA ALA A 393 -1.08 1.46 12.31
C ALA A 393 -0.64 1.24 13.77
N ILE A 394 0.62 1.54 14.11
CA ILE A 394 1.12 1.48 15.50
C ILE A 394 0.31 2.39 16.40
N ARG A 395 0.07 3.65 16.00
CA ARG A 395 -0.69 4.61 16.81
C ARG A 395 -2.07 4.06 17.16
N VAL A 396 -2.81 3.55 16.18
CA VAL A 396 -4.16 3.03 16.39
C VAL A 396 -4.14 1.70 17.15
N ALA A 397 -3.14 0.84 16.94
CA ALA A 397 -2.97 -0.38 17.74
C ALA A 397 -2.74 -0.07 19.22
N MET A 398 -1.94 0.97 19.52
CA MET A 398 -1.74 1.45 20.89
C MET A 398 -3.04 2.02 21.47
N ASP A 399 -3.82 2.79 20.70
CA ASP A 399 -5.10 3.35 21.13
C ASP A 399 -6.12 2.24 21.46
N GLU A 400 -6.24 1.21 20.63
CA GLU A 400 -7.11 0.06 20.88
C GLU A 400 -6.64 -0.74 22.10
N ALA A 401 -5.34 -0.92 22.29
CA ALA A 401 -4.79 -1.57 23.46
C ALA A 401 -5.03 -0.78 24.77
N ILE A 402 -4.98 0.57 24.70
CA ILE A 402 -5.33 1.45 25.81
C ILE A 402 -6.83 1.33 26.15
N LYS A 403 -7.70 1.28 25.13
CA LYS A 403 -9.15 1.02 25.37
C LYS A 403 -9.37 -0.32 26.07
N CYS A 404 -8.65 -1.37 25.67
CA CYS A 404 -8.70 -2.66 26.36
C CYS A 404 -8.28 -2.56 27.83
N ARG A 405 -7.26 -1.76 28.15
CA ARG A 405 -6.87 -1.48 29.55
C ARG A 405 -7.98 -0.78 30.33
N GLU A 406 -8.64 0.18 29.70
CA GLU A 406 -9.69 0.99 30.36
C GLU A 406 -10.98 0.21 30.58
N THR A 407 -11.32 -0.68 29.62
CA THR A 407 -12.53 -1.51 29.70
C THR A 407 -12.31 -2.84 30.42
N GLY A 408 -11.07 -3.30 30.58
CA GLY A 408 -10.72 -4.63 31.08
C GLY A 408 -10.93 -5.75 30.06
N GLU A 409 -11.24 -5.44 28.80
CA GLU A 409 -11.46 -6.44 27.76
C GLU A 409 -10.14 -7.04 27.24
N GLU A 410 -10.08 -8.35 27.13
CA GLU A 410 -8.99 -9.06 26.46
C GLU A 410 -9.30 -9.16 24.97
N LYS A 411 -8.56 -8.42 24.12
CA LYS A 411 -8.62 -8.49 22.67
C LYS A 411 -7.27 -8.90 22.09
N THR A 412 -7.30 -9.60 20.98
CA THR A 412 -6.11 -9.88 20.19
C THR A 412 -6.05 -8.89 19.02
N ILE A 413 -5.01 -8.06 18.98
CA ILE A 413 -4.79 -7.02 18.00
C ILE A 413 -3.66 -7.48 17.05
N LEU A 414 -3.91 -7.50 15.75
CA LEU A 414 -2.92 -7.74 14.71
C LEU A 414 -2.74 -6.46 13.89
N PHE A 415 -1.50 -5.98 13.73
CA PHE A 415 -1.25 -4.87 12.83
C PHE A 415 -0.10 -5.12 11.85
N GLY A 416 -0.11 -4.40 10.73
CA GLY A 416 0.93 -4.46 9.71
C GLY A 416 2.08 -3.50 10.03
N LEU A 417 3.28 -4.03 10.31
CA LEU A 417 4.53 -3.26 10.37
C LEU A 417 5.21 -3.33 9.00
N THR A 418 4.79 -2.45 8.11
CA THR A 418 4.96 -2.57 6.65
C THR A 418 6.32 -2.15 6.14
N GLY A 419 7.12 -1.40 6.94
CA GLY A 419 8.41 -0.89 6.50
C GLY A 419 9.31 -0.43 7.63
N THR A 420 10.61 -0.39 7.32
CA THR A 420 11.66 0.16 8.19
C THR A 420 11.80 1.68 8.04
N GLY A 421 12.12 2.37 9.13
CA GLY A 421 12.27 3.83 9.20
C GLY A 421 13.68 4.37 8.94
N TYR A 422 14.68 3.52 8.74
CA TYR A 422 16.08 3.98 8.60
C TYR A 422 16.34 4.93 7.43
N PHE A 423 15.49 4.91 6.40
CA PHE A 423 15.55 5.87 5.30
C PHE A 423 14.74 7.15 5.55
N ASP A 424 14.08 7.25 6.71
CA ASP A 424 13.18 8.36 7.04
C ASP A 424 13.72 9.24 8.18
N MET A 425 15.04 9.18 8.46
CA MET A 425 15.69 9.87 9.57
C MET A 425 15.52 11.39 9.52
N TYR A 426 15.41 11.98 8.33
CA TYR A 426 15.08 13.40 8.18
C TYR A 426 13.70 13.76 8.81
N ALA A 427 12.74 12.86 8.73
CA ALA A 427 11.44 13.06 9.35
C ALA A 427 11.52 12.94 10.88
N TYR A 428 12.27 11.97 11.39
CA TYR A 428 12.53 11.83 12.83
C TYR A 428 13.30 13.03 13.39
N GLU A 429 14.30 13.56 12.67
CA GLU A 429 15.00 14.80 13.03
C GLU A 429 14.01 15.97 13.17
N LYS A 430 13.12 16.16 12.19
CA LYS A 430 12.08 17.20 12.25
C LYS A 430 11.17 17.05 13.47
N PHE A 431 10.80 15.83 13.82
CA PHE A 431 9.98 15.57 14.99
C PHE A 431 10.74 15.85 16.29
N ASN A 432 11.96 15.33 16.43
CA ASN A 432 12.81 15.51 17.61
C ASN A 432 13.18 16.98 17.87
N ASP A 433 13.36 17.77 16.80
CA ASP A 433 13.61 19.20 16.89
C ASP A 433 12.35 20.06 17.17
N GLY A 434 11.18 19.43 17.28
CA GLY A 434 9.91 20.17 17.42
C GLY A 434 9.50 20.99 16.20
N LYS A 435 10.04 20.65 15.02
CA LYS A 435 9.80 21.35 13.75
C LYS A 435 8.76 20.66 12.85
N MET A 436 8.15 19.59 13.35
CA MET A 436 7.13 18.88 12.59
C MET A 436 5.78 19.56 12.70
N GLU A 437 5.19 19.89 11.56
CA GLU A 437 3.89 20.55 11.48
C GLU A 437 2.80 19.55 11.11
N ASN A 438 1.60 19.71 11.65
CA ASN A 438 0.42 18.97 11.23
C ASN A 438 -0.27 19.70 10.08
N TYR A 439 -0.68 18.91 9.09
CA TYR A 439 -1.48 19.38 7.98
C TYR A 439 -2.89 18.80 8.10
N THR A 440 -3.88 19.69 8.07
CA THR A 440 -5.30 19.30 8.06
C THR A 440 -5.97 20.03 6.92
N LEU A 441 -6.65 19.30 6.05
CA LEU A 441 -7.40 19.90 4.95
C LEU A 441 -8.64 20.62 5.46
N THR A 442 -8.94 21.75 4.86
CA THR A 442 -10.22 22.45 5.08
C THR A 442 -11.33 21.78 4.25
N ASP A 443 -12.59 22.03 4.62
CA ASP A 443 -13.74 21.53 3.85
C ASP A 443 -13.79 22.19 2.47
N GLU A 444 -13.36 23.46 2.36
CA GLU A 444 -13.28 24.21 1.11
C GLU A 444 -12.25 23.61 0.14
N GLU A 445 -11.06 23.20 0.64
CA GLU A 445 -10.03 22.55 -0.19
C GLU A 445 -10.53 21.22 -0.75
N ILE A 446 -11.19 20.41 0.08
CA ILE A 446 -11.76 19.13 -0.35
C ILE A 446 -12.88 19.39 -1.37
N ALA A 447 -13.82 20.29 -1.08
CA ALA A 447 -14.93 20.61 -1.99
C ALA A 447 -14.44 21.13 -3.35
N ALA A 448 -13.40 21.98 -3.36
CA ALA A 448 -12.80 22.50 -4.59
C ALA A 448 -12.15 21.41 -5.45
N SER A 449 -11.56 20.41 -4.81
CA SER A 449 -10.97 19.26 -5.52
C SER A 449 -12.05 18.30 -6.03
N ILE A 450 -13.03 17.95 -5.20
CA ILE A 450 -14.16 17.07 -5.56
C ILE A 450 -15.00 17.68 -6.69
N ALA A 451 -15.17 19.00 -6.73
CA ALA A 451 -15.89 19.66 -7.82
C ALA A 451 -15.30 19.44 -9.22
N LYS A 452 -14.04 18.97 -9.30
CA LYS A 452 -13.33 18.65 -10.54
C LYS A 452 -13.41 17.17 -10.93
N LEU A 453 -14.15 16.35 -10.18
CA LEU A 453 -14.34 14.93 -10.51
C LEU A 453 -14.90 14.76 -11.92
N PRO A 454 -14.48 13.73 -12.66
CA PRO A 454 -14.98 13.47 -14.01
C PRO A 454 -16.47 13.17 -13.98
N LYS A 455 -17.21 13.76 -14.91
CA LYS A 455 -18.63 13.45 -15.09
C LYS A 455 -18.75 12.25 -16.00
N VAL A 456 -19.17 11.12 -15.46
CA VAL A 456 -19.38 9.88 -16.23
C VAL A 456 -20.88 9.78 -16.58
N PRO A 457 -21.27 9.86 -17.87
CA PRO A 457 -22.68 9.80 -18.26
C PRO A 457 -23.39 8.56 -17.72
N GLY A 458 -24.48 8.76 -16.99
CA GLY A 458 -25.32 7.68 -16.45
C GLY A 458 -24.81 7.00 -15.15
N LEU A 459 -23.72 7.50 -14.56
CA LEU A 459 -23.10 6.88 -13.37
C LEU A 459 -22.86 7.87 -12.20
N ASN A 460 -23.26 9.13 -12.34
CA ASN A 460 -23.18 10.15 -11.28
C ASN A 460 -24.59 10.68 -10.95
#